data_fcc4dacb173b1a8f43bacf8960189119
#
_entry.id   fcc4dacb173b1a8f43bacf8960189119
#
_cell.length_a   1.000
_cell.length_b   1.000
_cell.length_c   1.000
_cell.angle_alpha   90.00
_cell.angle_beta   90.00
_cell.angle_gamma   90.00
#
_symmetry.space_group_name_H-M   'P 1'
#
loop_
_entity.id
_entity.type
_entity.pdbx_description
1 polymer ?
#
loop_
_entity_poly.entity_id
_entity_poly.type
_entity_poly.pdbx_seq_one_letter_code
_entity_poly.pdbx_strand_id
1 'polypeptide(L)'
;MAVQRGKDLLIKMDMSGDGLFETVAGLRATRLSFNAETVDVTSLNSPGGWRELLAGAGVKAASLSGSGVFRDAATDERARAIFFAGEIPDFQVVIPDFGTVEGPFQITSLEFAGSYNGEATYELSMASAGQLAFTAFTPGAPDPTDSIGDGSDQPPPIDDTVPGPGEGDA
;
A
#
# COMPACT_ATOMS: atom_id res chain seq x y z
N MET A 1 -19.71 5.20 -13.80
CA MET A 1 -18.85 4.99 -12.61
C MET A 1 -18.83 3.49 -12.30
N ALA A 2 -17.65 2.89 -12.33
CA ALA A 2 -17.51 1.51 -11.89
C ALA A 2 -17.48 1.47 -10.35
N VAL A 3 -18.30 0.61 -9.75
CA VAL A 3 -18.25 0.36 -8.31
C VAL A 3 -17.07 -0.57 -8.04
N GLN A 4 -16.12 -0.11 -7.25
CA GLN A 4 -14.95 -0.92 -6.86
C GLN A 4 -15.33 -1.98 -5.83
N ARG A 5 -14.67 -3.12 -5.91
CA ARG A 5 -14.87 -4.22 -4.96
C ARG A 5 -13.97 -4.01 -3.75
N GLY A 6 -14.51 -4.06 -2.55
CA GLY A 6 -13.75 -3.88 -1.31
C GLY A 6 -12.60 -4.88 -1.11
N LYS A 7 -12.65 -6.04 -1.77
CA LYS A 7 -11.56 -7.04 -1.74
C LYS A 7 -10.29 -6.61 -2.48
N ASP A 8 -10.39 -5.58 -3.31
CA ASP A 8 -9.29 -5.10 -4.14
C ASP A 8 -8.51 -3.96 -3.43
N LEU A 9 -8.95 -3.52 -2.25
CA LEU A 9 -8.19 -2.64 -1.37
C LEU A 9 -7.12 -3.46 -0.65
N LEU A 10 -5.86 -3.31 -1.05
CA LEU A 10 -4.74 -4.10 -0.57
C LEU A 10 -3.85 -3.30 0.38
N ILE A 11 -3.46 -3.94 1.49
CA ILE A 11 -2.38 -3.45 2.36
C ILE A 11 -1.12 -4.22 2.01
N LYS A 12 -0.05 -3.50 1.74
CA LYS A 12 1.28 -4.05 1.53
C LYS A 12 2.23 -3.48 2.59
N MET A 13 3.20 -4.25 2.98
CA MET A 13 4.21 -3.90 3.98
C MET A 13 5.60 -4.04 3.39
N ASP A 14 6.48 -3.09 3.69
CA ASP A 14 7.91 -3.24 3.41
C ASP A 14 8.51 -4.26 4.38
N MET A 15 8.96 -5.39 3.82
CA MET A 15 9.48 -6.50 4.62
C MET A 15 10.90 -6.28 5.12
N SER A 16 11.70 -5.54 4.39
CA SER A 16 13.16 -5.46 4.60
C SER A 16 13.68 -4.04 4.74
N GLY A 17 12.85 -3.01 4.52
CA GLY A 17 13.29 -1.60 4.48
C GLY A 17 13.99 -1.23 3.17
N ASP A 18 13.77 -2.00 2.11
CA ASP A 18 14.36 -1.82 0.79
C ASP A 18 13.38 -1.24 -0.25
N GLY A 19 12.15 -0.96 0.18
CA GLY A 19 11.08 -0.45 -0.67
C GLY A 19 10.35 -1.54 -1.47
N LEU A 20 10.59 -2.81 -1.16
CA LEU A 20 9.85 -3.93 -1.74
C LEU A 20 8.65 -4.25 -0.85
N PHE A 21 7.46 -4.00 -1.38
CA PHE A 21 6.22 -4.17 -0.65
C PHE A 21 5.58 -5.53 -0.92
N GLU A 22 5.34 -6.30 0.13
CA GLU A 22 4.57 -7.54 0.06
C GLU A 22 3.15 -7.35 0.59
N THR A 23 2.18 -8.01 -0.06
CA THR A 23 0.78 -7.94 0.38
C THR A 23 0.60 -8.68 1.70
N VAL A 24 -0.01 -8.01 2.69
CA VAL A 24 -0.35 -8.63 3.97
C VAL A 24 -1.37 -9.74 3.74
N ALA A 25 -0.98 -10.96 4.09
CA ALA A 25 -1.75 -12.16 3.79
C ALA A 25 -3.05 -12.24 4.61
N GLY A 26 -4.04 -12.94 4.06
CA GLY A 26 -5.25 -13.33 4.79
C GLY A 26 -6.25 -12.22 5.10
N LEU A 27 -6.00 -10.96 4.74
CA LEU A 27 -6.93 -9.86 4.96
C LEU A 27 -8.23 -10.08 4.16
N ARG A 28 -9.37 -9.93 4.85
CA ARG A 28 -10.73 -10.00 4.26
C ARG A 28 -11.44 -8.65 4.29
N ALA A 29 -11.09 -7.80 5.23
CA ALA A 29 -11.61 -6.44 5.34
C ALA A 29 -10.47 -5.47 5.60
N THR A 30 -10.50 -4.34 4.93
CA THR A 30 -9.50 -3.28 5.05
C THR A 30 -10.21 -1.93 5.13
N ARG A 31 -9.73 -1.07 6.00
CA ARG A 31 -10.26 0.29 6.17
C ARG A 31 -9.11 1.27 6.27
N LEU A 32 -9.14 2.32 5.45
CA LEU A 32 -8.25 3.46 5.53
C LEU A 32 -9.09 4.70 5.80
N SER A 33 -8.72 5.50 6.80
CA SER A 33 -9.37 6.77 7.11
C SER A 33 -8.34 7.87 7.31
N PHE A 34 -8.67 9.05 6.81
CA PHE A 34 -7.87 10.26 6.97
C PHE A 34 -8.62 11.23 7.87
N ASN A 35 -7.91 11.80 8.83
CA ASN A 35 -8.42 12.80 9.75
C ASN A 35 -7.53 14.04 9.70
N ALA A 36 -8.15 15.21 9.81
CA ALA A 36 -7.44 16.47 9.94
C ALA A 36 -8.06 17.25 11.10
N GLU A 37 -7.23 17.66 12.02
CA GLU A 37 -7.66 18.58 13.09
C GLU A 37 -7.90 19.96 12.50
N THR A 38 -8.86 20.67 13.07
CA THR A 38 -9.19 22.04 12.68
C THR A 38 -8.82 22.99 13.79
N VAL A 39 -8.18 24.10 13.44
CA VAL A 39 -7.89 25.18 14.39
C VAL A 39 -8.92 26.27 14.18
N ASP A 40 -9.69 26.57 15.23
CA ASP A 40 -10.72 27.60 15.26
C ASP A 40 -10.07 28.95 15.57
N VAL A 41 -10.26 29.92 14.69
CA VAL A 41 -9.78 31.30 14.82
C VAL A 41 -10.91 32.30 14.85
N THR A 42 -12.13 31.83 15.11
CA THR A 42 -13.33 32.68 15.21
C THR A 42 -13.16 33.74 16.27
N SER A 43 -13.46 34.96 15.94
CA SER A 43 -13.40 36.13 16.82
C SER A 43 -14.68 36.95 16.77
N LEU A 44 -14.80 37.94 17.62
CA LEU A 44 -15.90 38.88 17.59
C LEU A 44 -16.01 39.67 16.28
N ASN A 45 -14.91 39.71 15.50
CA ASN A 45 -14.84 40.40 14.21
C ASN A 45 -15.12 39.48 13.03
N SER A 46 -15.40 38.21 13.28
CA SER A 46 -15.70 37.25 12.22
C SER A 46 -16.97 37.63 11.47
N PRO A 47 -16.95 37.69 10.12
CA PRO A 47 -18.04 38.19 9.32
C PRO A 47 -19.35 37.44 9.58
N GLY A 48 -20.43 38.18 9.93
CA GLY A 48 -21.74 37.60 10.14
C GLY A 48 -21.84 36.59 11.30
N GLY A 49 -20.85 36.56 12.20
CA GLY A 49 -20.81 35.59 13.32
C GLY A 49 -20.55 34.15 12.89
N TRP A 50 -20.01 33.95 11.70
CA TRP A 50 -19.66 32.62 11.20
C TRP A 50 -18.33 32.13 11.77
N ARG A 51 -18.28 30.82 11.94
CA ARG A 51 -17.06 30.12 12.37
C ARG A 51 -15.97 30.25 11.31
N GLU A 52 -14.79 30.65 11.73
CA GLU A 52 -13.58 30.73 10.89
C GLU A 52 -12.57 29.69 11.32
N LEU A 53 -12.00 28.99 10.34
CA LEU A 53 -10.97 27.97 10.55
C LEU A 53 -9.66 28.38 9.89
N LEU A 54 -8.55 28.16 10.58
CA LEU A 54 -7.22 28.40 10.02
C LEU A 54 -6.86 27.26 9.06
N ALA A 55 -6.77 27.58 7.79
CA ALA A 55 -6.45 26.59 6.76
C ALA A 55 -5.02 26.04 6.95
N GLY A 56 -4.89 24.72 6.91
CA GLY A 56 -3.59 24.03 6.95
C GLY A 56 -2.90 23.99 8.32
N ALA A 57 -3.53 24.47 9.39
CA ALA A 57 -2.93 24.56 10.72
C ALA A 57 -3.12 23.30 11.58
N GLY A 58 -4.06 22.43 11.25
CA GLY A 58 -4.31 21.21 12.02
C GLY A 58 -3.38 20.06 11.68
N VAL A 59 -3.21 19.15 12.63
CA VAL A 59 -2.48 17.91 12.42
C VAL A 59 -3.31 16.95 11.55
N LYS A 60 -2.68 16.41 10.51
CA LYS A 60 -3.26 15.37 9.66
C LYS A 60 -2.79 14.01 10.15
N ALA A 61 -3.71 13.08 10.26
CA ALA A 61 -3.43 11.71 10.64
C ALA A 61 -4.22 10.73 9.76
N ALA A 62 -3.68 9.55 9.55
CA ALA A 62 -4.40 8.46 8.94
C ALA A 62 -4.44 7.26 9.89
N SER A 63 -5.52 6.52 9.85
CA SER A 63 -5.63 5.23 10.51
C SER A 63 -5.97 4.15 9.48
N LEU A 64 -5.29 3.04 9.61
CA LEU A 64 -5.43 1.88 8.75
C LEU A 64 -5.76 0.68 9.63
N SER A 65 -6.78 -0.06 9.26
CA SER A 65 -7.14 -1.31 9.95
C SER A 65 -7.47 -2.41 8.96
N GLY A 66 -7.15 -3.63 9.35
CA GLY A 66 -7.43 -4.82 8.57
C GLY A 66 -7.81 -5.97 9.47
N SER A 67 -8.75 -6.79 9.02
CA SER A 67 -9.12 -8.03 9.70
C SER A 67 -9.16 -9.17 8.71
N GLY A 68 -8.85 -10.37 9.17
CA GLY A 68 -8.79 -11.51 8.30
C GLY A 68 -8.53 -12.83 8.99
N VAL A 69 -8.16 -13.83 8.20
CA VAL A 69 -7.80 -15.16 8.68
C VAL A 69 -6.30 -15.24 8.84
N PHE A 70 -5.88 -15.73 10.00
CA PHE A 70 -4.48 -16.00 10.27
C PHE A 70 -3.99 -17.16 9.39
N ARG A 71 -2.91 -16.93 8.65
CA ARG A 71 -2.36 -17.90 7.69
C ARG A 71 -0.96 -18.40 8.01
N ASP A 72 -0.35 -17.88 9.09
CA ASP A 72 1.04 -18.17 9.45
C ASP A 72 2.00 -17.87 8.29
N ALA A 73 1.80 -16.72 7.66
CA ALA A 73 2.61 -16.26 6.54
C ALA A 73 3.78 -15.38 7.05
N ALA A 74 4.80 -15.19 6.23
CA ALA A 74 5.94 -14.34 6.55
C ALA A 74 5.54 -12.90 6.91
N THR A 75 4.47 -12.38 6.31
CA THR A 75 3.90 -11.07 6.65
C THR A 75 3.30 -11.02 8.06
N ASP A 76 2.70 -12.12 8.55
CA ASP A 76 2.17 -12.22 9.91
C ASP A 76 3.29 -12.26 10.95
N GLU A 77 4.36 -13.01 10.66
CA GLU A 77 5.56 -13.04 11.50
C GLU A 77 6.25 -11.67 11.55
N ARG A 78 6.35 -10.99 10.42
CA ARG A 78 6.94 -9.64 10.34
C ARG A 78 6.09 -8.62 11.09
N ALA A 79 4.77 -8.64 10.94
CA ALA A 79 3.86 -7.75 11.67
C ALA A 79 4.01 -7.92 13.19
N ARG A 80 4.12 -9.16 13.66
CA ARG A 80 4.40 -9.46 15.07
C ARG A 80 5.76 -8.91 15.50
N ALA A 81 6.82 -9.16 14.73
CA ALA A 81 8.17 -8.67 15.06
C ALA A 81 8.21 -7.14 15.15
N ILE A 82 7.61 -6.44 14.19
CA ILE A 82 7.49 -4.97 14.18
C ILE A 82 6.76 -4.47 15.42
N PHE A 83 5.64 -5.09 15.78
CA PHE A 83 4.87 -4.68 16.96
C PHE A 83 5.69 -4.78 18.25
N PHE A 84 6.38 -5.90 18.46
CA PHE A 84 7.20 -6.09 19.68
C PHE A 84 8.49 -5.27 19.67
N ALA A 85 9.08 -5.01 18.51
CA ALA A 85 10.26 -4.15 18.39
C ALA A 85 9.92 -2.65 18.45
N GLY A 86 8.65 -2.28 18.25
CA GLY A 86 8.23 -0.87 18.16
C GLY A 86 8.75 -0.18 16.90
N GLU A 87 8.97 -0.93 15.83
CA GLU A 87 9.41 -0.38 14.55
C GLU A 87 8.28 0.37 13.84
N ILE A 88 8.66 1.32 13.00
CA ILE A 88 7.75 2.12 12.17
C ILE A 88 8.14 1.89 10.71
N PRO A 89 7.71 0.78 10.10
CA PRO A 89 7.99 0.52 8.70
C PRO A 89 7.05 1.30 7.78
N ASP A 90 7.42 1.36 6.50
CA ASP A 90 6.55 1.87 5.47
C ASP A 90 5.50 0.84 5.06
N PHE A 91 4.28 1.33 4.89
CA PHE A 91 3.16 0.58 4.34
C PHE A 91 2.67 1.25 3.07
N GLN A 92 2.17 0.43 2.18
CA GLN A 92 1.54 0.85 0.94
C GLN A 92 0.11 0.35 0.90
N VAL A 93 -0.85 1.25 0.71
CA VAL A 93 -2.27 0.91 0.55
C VAL A 93 -2.67 1.18 -0.88
N VAL A 94 -2.99 0.13 -1.61
CA VAL A 94 -3.42 0.21 -3.01
C VAL A 94 -4.95 0.30 -3.05
N ILE A 95 -5.45 1.39 -3.62
CA ILE A 95 -6.87 1.62 -3.87
C ILE A 95 -7.05 1.49 -5.40
N PRO A 96 -7.68 0.41 -5.88
CA PRO A 96 -7.79 0.14 -7.31
C PRO A 96 -8.41 1.31 -8.07
N ASP A 97 -7.94 1.60 -9.27
CA ASP A 97 -8.41 2.65 -10.17
C ASP A 97 -8.41 4.08 -9.56
N PHE A 98 -7.88 4.24 -8.36
CA PHE A 98 -7.82 5.53 -7.68
C PHE A 98 -6.39 5.97 -7.38
N GLY A 99 -5.58 5.10 -6.77
CA GLY A 99 -4.19 5.40 -6.47
C GLY A 99 -3.64 4.61 -5.30
N THR A 100 -2.44 4.99 -4.89
CA THR A 100 -1.69 4.35 -3.83
C THR A 100 -1.34 5.36 -2.75
N VAL A 101 -1.52 4.99 -1.50
CA VAL A 101 -1.06 5.75 -0.32
C VAL A 101 0.12 5.01 0.28
N GLU A 102 1.23 5.72 0.47
CA GLU A 102 2.47 5.16 0.99
C GLU A 102 3.05 6.02 2.10
N GLY A 103 3.61 5.39 3.10
CA GLY A 103 4.35 6.06 4.17
C GLY A 103 4.43 5.26 5.46
N PRO A 104 5.03 5.86 6.49
CA PRO A 104 5.28 5.20 7.77
C PRO A 104 4.02 5.03 8.59
N PHE A 105 3.79 3.81 9.07
CA PHE A 105 2.73 3.48 10.00
C PHE A 105 3.28 2.71 11.20
N GLN A 106 2.73 2.99 12.36
CA GLN A 106 2.97 2.23 13.57
C GLN A 106 1.80 1.30 13.83
N ILE A 107 2.08 0.02 14.11
CA ILE A 107 1.07 -0.92 14.54
C ILE A 107 0.66 -0.56 15.97
N THR A 108 -0.62 -0.24 16.15
CA THR A 108 -1.19 0.18 17.45
C THR A 108 -1.92 -0.95 18.16
N SER A 109 -2.43 -1.91 17.40
CA SER A 109 -3.10 -3.10 17.94
C SER A 109 -2.88 -4.28 17.00
N LEU A 110 -2.64 -5.45 17.59
CA LEU A 110 -2.56 -6.72 16.89
C LEU A 110 -3.28 -7.76 17.75
N GLU A 111 -4.43 -8.23 17.28
CA GLU A 111 -5.28 -9.16 17.99
C GLU A 111 -5.39 -10.48 17.24
N PHE A 112 -5.29 -11.58 17.95
CA PHE A 112 -5.53 -12.92 17.43
C PHE A 112 -6.69 -13.55 18.17
N ALA A 113 -7.67 -14.08 17.44
CA ALA A 113 -8.81 -14.75 18.00
C ALA A 113 -8.98 -16.14 17.36
N GLY A 114 -9.28 -17.13 18.17
CA GLY A 114 -9.54 -18.49 17.72
C GLY A 114 -10.75 -19.06 18.42
N SER A 115 -11.60 -19.80 17.69
CA SER A 115 -12.70 -20.57 18.25
C SER A 115 -12.45 -22.07 18.05
N TYR A 116 -12.97 -22.88 18.96
CA TYR A 116 -12.76 -24.32 18.96
C TYR A 116 -13.14 -25.02 17.63
N ASN A 117 -14.13 -24.50 16.92
CA ASN A 117 -14.63 -25.04 15.66
C ASN A 117 -14.46 -24.07 14.48
N GLY A 118 -13.59 -23.06 14.57
CA GLY A 118 -13.44 -22.02 13.56
C GLY A 118 -12.00 -21.76 13.15
N GLU A 119 -11.85 -20.95 12.12
CA GLU A 119 -10.56 -20.43 11.69
C GLU A 119 -9.97 -19.48 12.74
N ALA A 120 -8.65 -19.48 12.89
CA ALA A 120 -7.97 -18.43 13.62
C ALA A 120 -8.06 -17.14 12.82
N THR A 121 -8.51 -16.07 13.46
CA THR A 121 -8.63 -14.73 12.86
C THR A 121 -7.65 -13.78 13.49
N TYR A 122 -7.27 -12.74 12.76
CA TYR A 122 -6.49 -11.66 13.34
C TYR A 122 -7.07 -10.30 12.94
N GLU A 123 -6.81 -9.32 13.77
CA GLU A 123 -7.14 -7.93 13.53
C GLU A 123 -5.90 -7.07 13.76
N LEU A 124 -5.65 -6.17 12.82
CA LEU A 124 -4.50 -5.28 12.80
C LEU A 124 -4.99 -3.84 12.71
N SER A 125 -4.51 -2.99 13.61
CA SER A 125 -4.76 -1.55 13.58
C SER A 125 -3.45 -0.78 13.58
N MET A 126 -3.39 0.27 12.77
CA MET A 126 -2.21 1.09 12.57
C MET A 126 -2.56 2.57 12.52
N ALA A 127 -1.64 3.41 12.96
CA ALA A 127 -1.73 4.86 12.84
C ALA A 127 -0.54 5.39 12.06
N SER A 128 -0.77 6.44 11.26
CA SER A 128 0.30 7.10 10.53
C SER A 128 1.31 7.71 11.50
N ALA A 129 2.58 7.50 11.24
CA ALA A 129 3.69 7.96 12.07
C ALA A 129 4.57 9.02 11.36
N GLY A 130 4.09 9.57 10.24
CA GLY A 130 4.78 10.59 9.46
C GLY A 130 3.95 11.05 8.28
N GLN A 131 4.60 11.74 7.35
CA GLN A 131 3.96 12.22 6.14
C GLN A 131 3.64 11.05 5.20
N LEU A 132 2.42 11.03 4.68
CA LEU A 132 1.98 10.08 3.68
C LEU A 132 2.07 10.71 2.28
N ALA A 133 2.51 9.91 1.32
CA ALA A 133 2.49 10.23 -0.11
C ALA A 133 1.27 9.58 -0.77
N PHE A 134 0.60 10.33 -1.63
CA PHE A 134 -0.48 9.82 -2.47
C PHE A 134 -0.04 9.87 -3.94
N THR A 135 -0.07 8.72 -4.60
CA THR A 135 0.19 8.60 -6.03
C THR A 135 -1.11 8.24 -6.73
N ALA A 136 -1.61 9.13 -7.59
CA ALA A 136 -2.85 8.89 -8.33
C ALA A 136 -2.64 7.78 -9.37
N PHE A 137 -3.70 7.00 -9.60
CA PHE A 137 -3.72 6.01 -10.66
C PHE A 137 -3.63 6.71 -12.03
N THR A 138 -2.69 6.27 -12.86
CA THR A 138 -2.55 6.73 -14.25
C THR A 138 -2.91 5.55 -15.16
N PRO A 139 -4.00 5.62 -15.94
CA PRO A 139 -4.35 4.56 -16.88
C PRO A 139 -3.20 4.34 -17.88
N GLY A 140 -2.69 3.10 -17.95
CA GLY A 140 -1.56 2.74 -18.82
C GLY A 140 -0.18 2.76 -18.16
N ALA A 141 -0.06 3.16 -16.90
CA ALA A 141 1.14 2.88 -16.12
C ALA A 141 1.14 1.40 -15.68
N PRO A 142 2.32 0.75 -15.58
CA PRO A 142 2.38 -0.62 -15.08
C PRO A 142 1.80 -0.67 -13.66
N ASP A 143 0.94 -1.65 -13.41
CA ASP A 143 0.34 -1.90 -12.09
C ASP A 143 1.48 -2.20 -11.09
N PRO A 144 1.57 -1.50 -9.95
CA PRO A 144 2.54 -1.83 -8.91
C PRO A 144 2.39 -3.24 -8.34
N THR A 145 1.32 -3.96 -8.71
CA THR A 145 1.14 -5.38 -8.37
C THR A 145 1.80 -6.33 -9.37
N ASP A 146 2.24 -5.86 -10.55
CA ASP A 146 2.73 -6.68 -11.67
C ASP A 146 4.26 -6.80 -11.71
N SER A 147 4.94 -6.63 -10.57
CA SER A 147 6.38 -6.89 -10.44
C SER A 147 6.68 -8.37 -10.15
N ILE A 148 5.95 -9.28 -10.77
CA ILE A 148 6.37 -10.68 -10.89
C ILE A 148 6.91 -10.82 -12.31
N GLY A 149 8.25 -10.95 -12.41
CA GLY A 149 9.01 -11.04 -13.64
C GLY A 149 8.35 -11.92 -14.72
N ASP A 150 7.87 -11.27 -15.74
CA ASP A 150 7.85 -11.88 -17.05
C ASP A 150 9.29 -11.80 -17.61
N GLY A 151 10.03 -12.85 -17.35
CA GLY A 151 11.24 -13.12 -18.10
C GLY A 151 10.86 -13.43 -19.54
N SER A 152 10.52 -12.40 -20.30
CA SER A 152 10.52 -12.52 -21.77
C SER A 152 11.96 -12.70 -22.21
N ASP A 153 12.36 -13.96 -22.24
CA ASP A 153 13.51 -14.46 -22.93
C ASP A 153 13.27 -14.21 -24.44
N GLN A 154 13.53 -12.97 -24.86
CA GLN A 154 13.53 -12.64 -26.28
C GLN A 154 14.89 -13.12 -26.83
N PRO A 155 14.91 -14.18 -27.67
CA PRO A 155 16.15 -14.61 -28.29
C PRO A 155 16.72 -13.45 -29.12
N PRO A 156 18.05 -13.27 -29.17
CA PRO A 156 18.67 -12.21 -29.95
C PRO A 156 18.33 -12.39 -31.44
N PRO A 157 18.19 -11.30 -32.20
CA PRO A 157 17.93 -11.38 -33.62
C PRO A 157 19.07 -12.16 -34.30
N ILE A 158 18.70 -13.19 -35.03
CA ILE A 158 19.62 -13.95 -35.86
C ILE A 158 20.06 -13.03 -37.00
N ASP A 159 21.34 -12.69 -36.99
CA ASP A 159 22.01 -11.99 -38.11
C ASP A 159 22.10 -12.96 -39.29
N ASP A 160 21.23 -12.78 -40.27
CA ASP A 160 21.14 -13.59 -41.49
C ASP A 160 22.04 -12.99 -42.59
N THR A 161 23.31 -12.73 -42.24
CA THR A 161 24.35 -12.44 -43.24
C THR A 161 24.99 -13.74 -43.72
N VAL A 162 24.35 -14.36 -44.69
CA VAL A 162 24.96 -15.42 -45.48
C VAL A 162 25.95 -14.76 -46.45
N PRO A 163 27.27 -15.06 -46.39
CA PRO A 163 28.19 -14.68 -47.43
C PRO A 163 27.94 -15.58 -48.63
N GLY A 164 27.61 -15.00 -49.77
CA GLY A 164 27.43 -15.66 -51.03
C GLY A 164 28.72 -16.38 -51.51
N PRO A 165 28.61 -17.44 -52.30
CA PRO A 165 29.76 -18.18 -52.81
C PRO A 165 30.52 -17.32 -53.81
N GLY A 166 31.80 -17.10 -53.52
CA GLY A 166 32.72 -16.48 -54.48
C GLY A 166 32.98 -17.40 -55.65
N GLU A 167 32.62 -16.91 -56.83
CA GLU A 167 33.09 -17.47 -58.07
C GLU A 167 34.62 -17.32 -58.15
N GLY A 168 35.31 -18.41 -58.19
CA GLY A 168 36.72 -18.49 -58.53
C GLY A 168 36.83 -18.78 -60.01
N ASP A 169 37.46 -17.89 -60.71
CA ASP A 169 37.77 -18.03 -62.14
C ASP A 169 39.20 -18.53 -62.30
N ALA A 170 39.34 -19.44 -63.31
CA ALA A 170 40.53 -19.90 -64.04
C ALA A 170 41.53 -20.77 -63.30
#